data_ef735363010d5136d7689fd9f463d97a
#
_entry.id   ef735363010d5136d7689fd9f463d97a
#
_cell.length_a   1.000
_cell.length_b   1.000
_cell.length_c   1.000
_cell.angle_alpha   90.00
_cell.angle_beta   90.00
_cell.angle_gamma   90.00
#
_symmetry.space_group_name_H-M   'P 1'
#
loop_
_entity.id
_entity.type
_entity.pdbx_description
1 polymer ?
#
loop_
_entity_poly.entity_id
_entity_poly.type
_entity_poly.pdbx_seq_one_letter_code
_entity_poly.pdbx_strand_id
1 'polypeptide(L)'
;YGHQTGDECLKSVANVMQQSLLRATDVAIRFGGEEFCVLLPNTRPKDAIDISERMRQNIYDIALEHKTSSVADYVTISCGVASMVPTGEKQAADLIKQADEALYQAKAACRNRTVEYQHDL
;
A
#
# COMPACT_ATOMS: atom_id res chain seq x y z
N TYR A 1 -18.83 2.58 12.36
CA TYR A 1 -18.42 1.21 12.67
C TYR A 1 -17.81 1.13 14.05
N GLY A 2 -18.07 0.04 14.76
CA GLY A 2 -17.38 -0.22 16.01
C GLY A 2 -15.93 -0.65 15.76
N HIS A 3 -15.11 -0.62 16.81
CA HIS A 3 -13.71 -1.05 16.75
C HIS A 3 -13.54 -2.44 16.16
N GLN A 4 -14.44 -3.35 16.49
CA GLN A 4 -14.39 -4.72 16.03
C GLN A 4 -14.54 -4.83 14.52
N THR A 5 -15.46 -4.07 13.94
CA THR A 5 -15.67 -4.03 12.48
C THR A 5 -14.46 -3.40 11.78
N GLY A 6 -13.90 -2.34 12.38
CA GLY A 6 -12.69 -1.71 11.87
C GLY A 6 -11.49 -2.67 11.86
N ASP A 7 -11.32 -3.46 12.94
CA ASP A 7 -10.25 -4.45 13.03
C ASP A 7 -10.41 -5.56 12.00
N GLU A 8 -11.63 -6.04 11.78
CA GLU A 8 -11.90 -7.04 10.76
C GLU A 8 -11.60 -6.53 9.36
N CYS A 9 -11.94 -5.27 9.10
CA CYS A 9 -11.63 -4.61 7.85
C CYS A 9 -10.12 -4.54 7.62
N LEU A 10 -9.35 -4.15 8.63
CA LEU A 10 -7.90 -4.10 8.56
C LEU A 10 -7.27 -5.49 8.34
N LYS A 11 -7.82 -6.51 8.97
CA LYS A 11 -7.37 -7.88 8.75
C LYS A 11 -7.62 -8.34 7.31
N SER A 12 -8.77 -8.00 6.76
CA SER A 12 -9.09 -8.32 5.36
C SER A 12 -8.14 -7.62 4.40
N VAL A 13 -7.85 -6.35 4.64
CA VAL A 13 -6.88 -5.60 3.85
C VAL A 13 -5.50 -6.24 3.94
N ALA A 14 -5.05 -6.58 5.14
CA ALA A 14 -3.76 -7.24 5.35
C ALA A 14 -3.66 -8.57 4.61
N ASN A 15 -4.72 -9.37 4.63
CA ASN A 15 -4.76 -10.64 3.90
C ASN A 15 -4.64 -10.44 2.40
N VAL A 16 -5.36 -9.49 1.85
CA VAL A 16 -5.31 -9.18 0.41
C VAL A 16 -3.92 -8.71 0.02
N MET A 17 -3.31 -7.84 0.83
CA MET A 17 -1.95 -7.37 0.57
C MET A 17 -0.97 -8.53 0.54
N GLN A 18 -1.05 -9.43 1.51
CA GLN A 18 -0.17 -10.60 1.60
C GLN A 18 -0.35 -11.54 0.40
N GLN A 19 -1.59 -11.78 -0.02
CA GLN A 19 -1.89 -12.61 -1.18
C GLN A 19 -1.46 -11.97 -2.50
N SER A 20 -1.36 -10.65 -2.54
CA SER A 20 -0.91 -9.91 -3.72
C SER A 20 0.60 -9.97 -3.89
N LEU A 21 1.34 -10.34 -2.85
CA LEU A 21 2.79 -10.48 -2.89
C LEU A 21 3.14 -11.90 -3.33
N LEU A 22 3.71 -12.03 -4.51
CA LEU A 22 3.96 -13.34 -5.13
C LEU A 22 5.34 -13.91 -4.84
N ARG A 23 6.26 -13.11 -4.31
CA ARG A 23 7.62 -13.54 -4.00
C ARG A 23 7.79 -13.72 -2.49
N ALA A 24 8.54 -14.77 -2.10
CA ALA A 24 8.80 -15.05 -0.70
C ALA A 24 9.60 -13.95 0.01
N THR A 25 10.35 -13.15 -0.75
CA THR A 25 11.16 -12.05 -0.23
C THR A 25 10.37 -10.77 0.02
N ASP A 26 9.15 -10.67 -0.51
CA ASP A 26 8.32 -9.50 -0.34
C ASP A 26 7.55 -9.60 0.97
N VAL A 27 7.51 -8.51 1.71
CA VAL A 27 6.94 -8.51 3.08
C VAL A 27 5.99 -7.34 3.25
N ALA A 28 4.79 -7.62 3.79
CA ALA A 28 3.87 -6.59 4.22
C ALA A 28 3.87 -6.53 5.74
N ILE A 29 4.00 -5.32 6.27
CA ILE A 29 4.10 -5.07 7.72
C ILE A 29 3.07 -4.02 8.09
N ARG A 30 2.32 -4.25 9.15
CA ARG A 30 1.47 -3.20 9.72
C ARG A 30 2.37 -2.24 10.49
N PHE A 31 2.45 -1.00 10.02
CA PHE A 31 3.35 0.00 10.57
C PHE A 31 2.76 0.69 11.80
N GLY A 32 1.45 0.83 11.84
CA GLY A 32 0.73 1.40 12.97
C GLY A 32 -0.63 1.93 12.54
N GLY A 33 -1.62 1.88 13.41
CA GLY A 33 -2.96 2.34 13.09
C GLY A 33 -3.52 1.68 11.83
N GLU A 34 -3.77 2.48 10.81
CA GLU A 34 -4.29 2.05 9.51
C GLU A 34 -3.21 1.96 8.44
N GLU A 35 -1.94 2.13 8.82
CA GLU A 35 -0.84 2.19 7.87
C GLU A 35 -0.12 0.85 7.75
N PHE A 36 0.21 0.50 6.52
CA PHE A 36 1.01 -0.67 6.18
C PHE A 36 2.23 -0.25 5.40
N CYS A 37 3.32 -0.99 5.58
CA CYS A 37 4.53 -0.83 4.80
C CYS A 37 4.81 -2.13 4.05
N VAL A 38 5.13 -2.03 2.77
CA VAL A 38 5.49 -3.19 1.97
C VAL A 38 6.91 -3.02 1.48
N LEU A 39 7.73 -4.02 1.73
CA LEU A 39 9.13 -4.05 1.31
C LEU A 39 9.28 -4.99 0.12
N LEU A 40 9.84 -4.47 -0.96
CA LEU A 40 10.00 -5.17 -2.23
C LEU A 40 11.49 -5.20 -2.62
N PRO A 41 12.27 -6.15 -2.07
CA PRO A 41 13.69 -6.25 -2.42
C PRO A 41 13.90 -6.57 -3.90
N ASN A 42 14.99 -6.07 -4.47
CA ASN A 42 15.38 -6.35 -5.86
C ASN A 42 14.22 -6.12 -6.85
N THR A 43 13.56 -4.98 -6.71
CA THR A 43 12.39 -4.66 -7.52
C THR A 43 12.60 -3.31 -8.20
N ARG A 44 12.42 -3.29 -9.51
CA ARG A 44 12.50 -2.04 -10.26
C ARG A 44 11.31 -1.15 -9.94
N PRO A 45 11.47 0.19 -10.04
CA PRO A 45 10.36 1.11 -9.75
C PRO A 45 9.05 0.78 -10.48
N LYS A 46 9.15 0.44 -11.76
CA LYS A 46 7.97 0.08 -12.56
C LYS A 46 7.26 -1.14 -11.99
N ASP A 47 8.02 -2.15 -11.59
CA ASP A 47 7.46 -3.39 -11.04
C ASP A 47 6.83 -3.13 -9.66
N ALA A 48 7.42 -2.26 -8.86
CA ALA A 48 6.86 -1.85 -7.58
C ALA A 48 5.51 -1.14 -7.76
N ILE A 49 5.39 -0.28 -8.76
CA ILE A 49 4.13 0.38 -9.10
C ILE A 49 3.08 -0.67 -9.52
N ASP A 50 3.45 -1.62 -10.36
CA ASP A 50 2.54 -2.66 -10.82
C ASP A 50 2.02 -3.52 -9.65
N ILE A 51 2.91 -3.87 -8.71
CA ILE A 51 2.53 -4.62 -7.52
C ILE A 51 1.56 -3.80 -6.65
N SER A 52 1.87 -2.53 -6.45
CA SER A 52 1.04 -1.62 -5.67
C SER A 52 -0.35 -1.46 -6.29
N GLU A 53 -0.44 -1.30 -7.61
CA GLU A 53 -1.71 -1.20 -8.31
C GLU A 53 -2.51 -2.51 -8.24
N ARG A 54 -1.84 -3.66 -8.28
CA ARG A 54 -2.51 -4.94 -8.11
C ARG A 54 -3.13 -5.06 -6.72
N MET A 55 -2.40 -4.65 -5.66
CA MET A 55 -2.94 -4.63 -4.31
C MET A 55 -4.16 -3.72 -4.20
N ARG A 56 -4.04 -2.52 -4.72
CA ARG A 56 -5.12 -1.54 -4.69
C ARG A 56 -6.36 -2.08 -5.41
N GLN A 57 -6.18 -2.67 -6.58
CA GLN A 57 -7.29 -3.22 -7.35
C GLN A 57 -7.93 -4.42 -6.65
N ASN A 58 -7.13 -5.30 -6.06
CA ASN A 58 -7.65 -6.46 -5.33
C ASN A 58 -8.49 -6.04 -4.12
N ILE A 59 -8.05 -5.00 -3.40
CA ILE A 59 -8.80 -4.48 -2.27
C ILE A 59 -10.10 -3.83 -2.75
N TYR A 60 -10.05 -3.09 -3.82
CA TYR A 60 -11.23 -2.48 -4.44
C TYR A 60 -12.26 -3.53 -4.83
N ASP A 61 -11.83 -4.62 -5.45
CA ASP A 61 -12.71 -5.69 -5.91
C ASP A 61 -13.42 -6.38 -4.74
N ILE A 62 -12.70 -6.60 -3.64
CA ILE A 62 -13.30 -7.18 -2.42
C ILE A 62 -14.31 -6.21 -1.80
N ALA A 63 -14.02 -4.92 -1.81
CA ALA A 63 -14.96 -3.90 -1.31
C ALA A 63 -16.25 -3.89 -2.13
N LEU A 64 -16.17 -4.10 -3.45
CA LEU A 64 -17.36 -4.22 -4.29
C LEU A 64 -18.21 -5.43 -3.93
N GLU A 65 -17.59 -6.58 -3.66
CA GLU A 65 -18.31 -7.78 -3.22
C GLU A 65 -19.04 -7.54 -1.91
N HIS A 66 -18.37 -6.88 -0.95
CA HIS A 66 -18.98 -6.56 0.35
C HIS A 66 -20.13 -5.58 0.21
N LYS A 67 -20.04 -4.65 -0.73
CA LYS A 67 -21.11 -3.68 -1.00
C LYS A 67 -22.40 -4.37 -1.44
N THR A 68 -22.30 -5.44 -2.23
CA THR A 68 -23.49 -6.18 -2.66
C THR A 68 -24.14 -6.97 -1.53
N SER A 69 -23.42 -7.27 -0.48
CA SER A 69 -23.96 -7.98 0.68
C SER A 69 -24.56 -7.07 1.75
N SER A 70 -24.52 -5.76 1.58
CA SER A 70 -25.00 -4.72 2.51
C SER A 70 -24.31 -4.71 3.87
N VAL A 71 -23.18 -5.40 4.02
CA VAL A 71 -22.56 -5.61 5.33
C VAL A 71 -21.42 -4.64 5.62
N ALA A 72 -20.81 -4.04 4.61
CA ALA A 72 -19.64 -3.19 4.82
C ALA A 72 -19.61 -2.02 3.86
N ASP A 73 -19.07 -0.90 4.35
CA ASP A 73 -18.78 0.24 3.50
C ASP A 73 -17.58 -0.05 2.59
N TYR A 74 -17.48 0.80 1.64
CA TYR A 74 -16.48 0.80 0.59
C TYR A 74 -15.09 1.07 1.15
N VAL A 75 -14.18 0.12 0.99
CA VAL A 75 -12.79 0.27 1.44
C VAL A 75 -11.89 0.39 0.22
N THR A 76 -11.08 1.43 0.20
CA THR A 76 -10.02 1.62 -0.78
C THR A 76 -8.72 1.89 -0.06
N ILE A 77 -7.60 1.74 -0.75
CA ILE A 77 -6.31 2.14 -0.22
C ILE A 77 -5.66 3.18 -1.13
N SER A 78 -4.83 4.01 -0.50
CA SER A 78 -3.93 4.91 -1.20
C SER A 78 -2.52 4.38 -1.03
N CYS A 79 -1.71 4.46 -2.06
CA CYS A 79 -0.36 3.92 -2.04
C CYS A 79 0.66 4.98 -2.42
N GLY A 80 1.72 5.08 -1.63
CA GLY A 80 2.90 5.85 -1.99
C GLY A 80 4.06 4.89 -2.26
N VAL A 81 4.72 5.03 -3.37
CA VAL A 81 5.82 4.16 -3.78
C VAL A 81 7.10 4.95 -3.93
N ALA A 82 8.16 4.46 -3.31
CA ALA A 82 9.50 5.00 -3.47
C ALA A 82 10.49 3.86 -3.69
N SER A 83 11.51 4.13 -4.47
CA SER A 83 12.54 3.15 -4.81
C SER A 83 13.91 3.79 -4.70
N MET A 84 14.90 3.01 -4.29
CA MET A 84 16.29 3.46 -4.29
C MET A 84 17.22 2.28 -4.54
N VAL A 85 18.37 2.58 -5.10
CA VAL A 85 19.48 1.64 -5.14
C VAL A 85 20.30 1.89 -3.86
N PRO A 86 20.47 0.88 -3.00
CA PRO A 86 21.21 1.07 -1.74
C PRO A 86 22.66 1.48 -2.02
N THR A 87 23.10 2.55 -1.33
CA THR A 87 24.50 2.97 -1.31
C THR A 87 24.86 3.28 0.13
N GLY A 88 26.15 3.40 0.42
CA GLY A 88 26.60 3.71 1.78
C GLY A 88 26.13 5.06 2.31
N GLU A 89 25.68 5.95 1.45
CA GLU A 89 25.21 7.28 1.83
C GLU A 89 23.69 7.36 2.04
N LYS A 90 22.94 6.38 1.55
CA LYS A 90 21.48 6.38 1.64
C LYS A 90 21.02 5.50 2.77
N GLN A 91 20.05 5.98 3.54
CA GLN A 91 19.50 5.27 4.67
C GLN A 91 18.08 4.81 4.41
N ALA A 92 17.67 3.74 5.10
CA ALA A 92 16.30 3.22 5.01
C ALA A 92 15.26 4.29 5.40
N ALA A 93 15.60 5.15 6.36
CA ALA A 93 14.71 6.23 6.78
C ALA A 93 14.39 7.20 5.65
N ASP A 94 15.34 7.43 4.74
CA ASP A 94 15.12 8.30 3.58
C ASP A 94 14.10 7.69 2.62
N LEU A 95 14.18 6.39 2.41
CA LEU A 95 13.25 5.68 1.54
C LEU A 95 11.83 5.71 2.11
N ILE A 96 11.69 5.49 3.40
CA ILE A 96 10.39 5.55 4.07
C ILE A 96 9.79 6.94 3.97
N LYS A 97 10.60 7.98 4.20
CA LYS A 97 10.17 9.37 4.09
C LYS A 97 9.66 9.70 2.69
N GLN A 98 10.35 9.23 1.66
CA GLN A 98 9.95 9.44 0.27
C GLN A 98 8.62 8.74 -0.02
N ALA A 99 8.43 7.52 0.45
CA ALA A 99 7.17 6.80 0.29
C ALA A 99 6.02 7.52 1.02
N ASP A 100 6.28 8.06 2.20
CA ASP A 100 5.29 8.84 2.96
C ASP A 100 4.88 10.11 2.22
N GLU A 101 5.82 10.80 1.61
CA GLU A 101 5.50 11.99 0.80
C GLU A 101 4.63 11.63 -0.40
N ALA A 102 4.93 10.53 -1.08
CA ALA A 102 4.12 10.05 -2.19
C ALA A 102 2.73 9.64 -1.72
N LEU A 103 2.63 8.99 -0.56
CA LEU A 103 1.35 8.62 0.03
C LEU A 103 0.51 9.87 0.36
N TYR A 104 1.12 10.90 0.89
CA TYR A 104 0.44 12.17 1.16
C TYR A 104 -0.15 12.73 -0.14
N GLN A 105 0.60 12.70 -1.23
CA GLN A 105 0.13 13.16 -2.52
C GLN A 105 -1.05 12.32 -3.03
N ALA A 106 -1.01 11.00 -2.83
CA ALA A 106 -2.11 10.13 -3.21
C ALA A 106 -3.39 10.47 -2.44
N LYS A 107 -3.27 10.73 -1.15
CA LYS A 107 -4.41 11.14 -0.31
C LYS A 107 -4.94 12.50 -0.70
N ALA A 108 -4.06 13.46 -1.00
CA ALA A 108 -4.45 14.81 -1.44
C ALA A 108 -5.12 14.79 -2.81
N ALA A 109 -4.79 13.83 -3.66
CA ALA A 109 -5.35 13.71 -5.01
C ALA A 109 -6.59 12.81 -5.05
N CYS A 110 -7.40 12.79 -3.99
CA CYS A 110 -8.66 12.06 -3.86
C CYS A 110 -8.54 10.57 -3.56
N ARG A 111 -7.40 10.13 -3.05
CA ARG A 111 -7.21 8.76 -2.55
C ARG A 111 -7.40 7.68 -3.63
N ASN A 112 -7.49 6.42 -3.26
CA ASN A 112 -7.72 5.28 -4.14
C ASN A 112 -6.84 5.32 -5.38
N ARG A 113 -5.53 5.45 -5.16
CA ARG A 113 -4.54 5.53 -6.24
C ARG A 113 -3.15 5.25 -5.73
N THR A 114 -2.24 4.97 -6.66
CA THR A 114 -0.82 4.84 -6.39
C THR A 114 -0.11 6.07 -6.91
N VAL A 115 0.75 6.65 -6.10
CA VAL A 115 1.64 7.75 -6.51
C VAL A 115 3.08 7.32 -6.27
N GLU A 116 3.91 7.48 -7.28
CA GLU A 116 5.34 7.26 -7.17
C GLU A 116 6.04 8.55 -6.73
N TYR A 117 6.99 8.41 -5.80
CA TYR A 117 7.82 9.53 -5.38
C TYR A 117 8.64 10.04 -6.57
N GLN A 118 8.56 11.35 -6.82
CA GLN A 118 9.31 11.98 -7.90
C GLN A 118 10.61 12.53 -7.33
N HIS A 119 11.72 11.99 -7.80
CA HIS A 119 13.03 12.53 -7.44
C HIS A 119 13.25 13.86 -8.14
N ASP A 120 13.87 14.80 -7.44
CA ASP A 120 14.28 16.05 -8.04
C ASP A 120 15.39 15.78 -9.07
N LEU A 121 15.23 16.39 -10.23
CA LEU A 121 16.23 16.27 -11.29
C LEU A 121 17.39 17.23 -11.08
#